data_16d1c1d4d6dcf044339a7634c58ef380
#
_entry.id   16d1c1d4d6dcf044339a7634c58ef380
#
_cell.length_a   1.000
_cell.length_b   1.000
_cell.length_c   1.000
_cell.angle_alpha   90.00
_cell.angle_beta   90.00
_cell.angle_gamma   90.00
#
_symmetry.space_group_name_H-M   'P 1'
#
loop_
_entity.id
_entity.type
_entity.pdbx_description
1 polymer ?
#
loop_
_entity_poly.entity_id
_entity_poly.type
_entity_poly.pdbx_seq_one_letter_code
_entity_poly.pdbx_strand_id
1 'polypeptide(L)'
;KLNAPHGLFEVAPGVHQVRGYDIANLTVIQGRTGWIVVDPLGTRDTAAAPLALARRHLGDAPVRAVIFTHSHVDHFGGIDAVFADPHVAGDLRIVAPRGFLEAATSENVMAGLAMGRRAVFMYGMPLPRDARGHVDTGLGKEPARGTVSIAEPTDLVDHTPQAMELDGVRFVFQYAPGSEAPAELTFYLPDAKPCYGAEIVSRNLHNLYTLRGAKVRDALRWSGYIDEARRLFADAEVVFASHQWPTFGKQRVAAYLAQQRDTYR
;
A
#
# COMPACT_ATOMS: atom_id res chain seq x y z
N LYS A 1 -10.65 14.80 -13.02
CA LYS A 1 -11.23 13.64 -13.76
C LYS A 1 -10.51 12.33 -13.44
N LEU A 2 -9.17 12.33 -13.24
CA LEU A 2 -8.40 11.10 -12.96
C LEU A 2 -8.75 10.46 -11.61
N ASN A 3 -9.12 11.25 -10.61
CA ASN A 3 -9.53 10.78 -9.28
C ASN A 3 -11.05 10.62 -9.12
N ALA A 4 -11.84 10.79 -10.17
CA ALA A 4 -13.29 10.53 -10.14
C ALA A 4 -13.63 9.03 -10.12
N PRO A 5 -12.91 8.13 -10.85
CA PRO A 5 -13.17 6.71 -10.78
C PRO A 5 -12.92 6.16 -9.38
N HIS A 6 -13.89 5.40 -8.88
CA HIS A 6 -13.78 4.65 -7.62
C HIS A 6 -14.52 3.32 -7.80
N GLY A 7 -14.11 2.32 -7.07
CA GLY A 7 -14.75 1.01 -7.15
C GLY A 7 -13.76 -0.14 -6.94
N LEU A 8 -14.26 -1.35 -7.18
CA LEU A 8 -13.52 -2.60 -7.13
C LEU A 8 -13.04 -2.96 -8.55
N PHE A 9 -11.76 -3.26 -8.69
CA PHE A 9 -11.14 -3.58 -9.97
C PHE A 9 -10.29 -4.85 -9.85
N GLU A 10 -10.53 -5.82 -10.70
CA GLU A 10 -9.67 -6.99 -10.80
C GLU A 10 -8.33 -6.59 -11.42
N VAL A 11 -7.23 -6.97 -10.77
CA VAL A 11 -5.85 -6.69 -11.18
C VAL A 11 -5.21 -7.91 -11.82
N ALA A 12 -5.50 -9.07 -11.24
CA ALA A 12 -5.11 -10.40 -11.71
C ALA A 12 -6.13 -11.41 -11.17
N PRO A 13 -6.19 -12.64 -11.66
CA PRO A 13 -7.11 -13.64 -11.13
C PRO A 13 -7.03 -13.76 -9.60
N GLY A 14 -8.14 -13.51 -8.92
CA GLY A 14 -8.23 -13.52 -7.46
C GLY A 14 -7.57 -12.35 -6.74
N VAL A 15 -7.07 -11.35 -7.45
CA VAL A 15 -6.45 -10.13 -6.88
C VAL A 15 -7.27 -8.92 -7.29
N HIS A 16 -7.86 -8.26 -6.30
CA HIS A 16 -8.75 -7.12 -6.51
C HIS A 16 -8.26 -5.89 -5.76
N GLN A 17 -8.38 -4.73 -6.38
CA GLN A 17 -8.01 -3.46 -5.77
C GLN A 17 -9.23 -2.54 -5.67
N VAL A 18 -9.50 -2.03 -4.48
CA VAL A 18 -10.50 -0.99 -4.25
C VAL A 18 -9.81 0.37 -4.30
N ARG A 19 -10.23 1.21 -5.22
CA ARG A 19 -9.63 2.52 -5.49
C ARG A 19 -10.61 3.65 -5.28
N GLY A 20 -10.09 4.81 -4.87
CA GLY A 20 -10.86 6.06 -4.81
C GLY A 20 -11.68 6.25 -3.54
N TYR A 21 -11.44 5.51 -2.49
CA TYR A 21 -12.07 5.66 -1.18
C TYR A 21 -11.20 6.43 -0.17
N ASP A 22 -9.90 6.44 -0.41
CA ASP A 22 -8.92 7.18 0.39
C ASP A 22 -7.82 7.69 -0.56
N ILE A 23 -6.74 8.24 0.00
CA ILE A 23 -5.52 8.59 -0.73
C ILE A 23 -4.83 7.34 -1.27
N ALA A 24 -4.83 6.25 -0.50
CA ALA A 24 -4.30 4.95 -0.89
C ALA A 24 -5.37 4.00 -1.46
N ASN A 25 -4.95 2.86 -1.96
CA ASN A 25 -5.77 1.77 -2.47
C ASN A 25 -5.74 0.60 -1.48
N LEU A 26 -6.90 -0.02 -1.22
CA LEU A 26 -6.99 -1.28 -0.50
C LEU A 26 -6.96 -2.44 -1.48
N THR A 27 -6.18 -3.48 -1.20
CA THR A 27 -6.17 -4.69 -2.03
C THR A 27 -6.75 -5.88 -1.27
N VAL A 28 -7.56 -6.67 -1.95
CA VAL A 28 -8.09 -7.96 -1.49
C VAL A 28 -7.54 -9.07 -2.37
N ILE A 29 -6.86 -10.03 -1.78
CA ILE A 29 -6.37 -11.24 -2.44
C ILE A 29 -7.22 -12.40 -1.92
N GLN A 30 -7.82 -13.16 -2.84
CA GLN A 30 -8.62 -14.33 -2.51
C GLN A 30 -7.68 -15.50 -2.19
N GLY A 31 -7.71 -15.96 -0.96
CA GLY A 31 -7.05 -17.17 -0.52
C GLY A 31 -7.92 -18.40 -0.67
N ARG A 32 -7.47 -19.52 -0.12
CA ARG A 32 -8.19 -20.81 -0.20
C ARG A 32 -9.47 -20.81 0.64
N THR A 33 -9.48 -20.16 1.79
CA THR A 33 -10.59 -20.19 2.75
C THR A 33 -11.09 -18.80 3.14
N GLY A 34 -10.39 -17.73 2.70
CA GLY A 34 -10.73 -16.36 3.06
C GLY A 34 -9.98 -15.33 2.24
N TRP A 35 -9.85 -14.16 2.79
CA TRP A 35 -9.20 -13.01 2.16
C TRP A 35 -7.89 -12.64 2.86
N ILE A 36 -6.96 -12.16 2.08
CA ILE A 36 -5.77 -11.44 2.53
C ILE A 36 -5.98 -9.98 2.15
N VAL A 37 -6.03 -9.09 3.13
CA VAL A 37 -6.20 -7.66 2.93
C VAL A 37 -4.83 -6.99 2.94
N VAL A 38 -4.50 -6.20 1.92
CA VAL A 38 -3.27 -5.43 1.87
C VAL A 38 -3.62 -3.96 2.02
N ASP A 39 -2.96 -3.27 2.95
CA ASP A 39 -3.09 -1.86 3.26
C ASP A 39 -4.55 -1.42 3.53
N PRO A 40 -5.04 -1.58 4.77
CA PRO A 40 -6.43 -1.25 5.14
C PRO A 40 -6.69 0.26 5.25
N LEU A 41 -6.02 1.09 4.48
CA LEU A 41 -6.22 2.54 4.38
C LEU A 41 -5.92 3.33 5.66
N GLY A 42 -6.23 4.63 5.64
CA GLY A 42 -5.81 5.58 6.66
C GLY A 42 -6.73 5.64 7.88
N THR A 43 -7.99 5.31 7.76
CA THR A 43 -8.96 5.38 8.86
C THR A 43 -9.93 4.21 8.85
N ARG A 44 -10.54 3.96 10.02
CA ARG A 44 -11.59 2.94 10.16
C ARG A 44 -12.72 3.12 9.12
N ASP A 45 -13.19 4.33 8.92
CA ASP A 45 -14.33 4.59 8.05
C ASP A 45 -13.97 4.38 6.57
N THR A 46 -12.77 4.85 6.17
CA THR A 46 -12.29 4.66 4.79
C THR A 46 -11.93 3.21 4.48
N ALA A 47 -11.60 2.39 5.47
CA ALA A 47 -11.37 0.96 5.31
C ALA A 47 -12.68 0.14 5.30
N ALA A 48 -13.66 0.51 6.14
CA ALA A 48 -14.92 -0.20 6.23
C ALA A 48 -15.72 -0.17 4.91
N ALA A 49 -15.74 0.96 4.22
CA ALA A 49 -16.48 1.11 2.97
C ALA A 49 -15.96 0.22 1.82
N PRO A 50 -14.62 0.14 1.54
CA PRO A 50 -14.05 -0.81 0.59
C PRO A 50 -14.27 -2.26 0.98
N LEU A 51 -14.14 -2.63 2.25
CA LEU A 51 -14.42 -4.00 2.70
C LEU A 51 -15.88 -4.38 2.42
N ALA A 52 -16.84 -3.48 2.74
CA ALA A 52 -18.24 -3.69 2.41
C ALA A 52 -18.50 -3.76 0.89
N LEU A 53 -17.75 -2.98 0.08
CA LEU A 53 -17.83 -3.08 -1.38
C LEU A 53 -17.32 -4.44 -1.86
N ALA A 54 -16.16 -4.87 -1.36
CA ALA A 54 -15.59 -6.17 -1.71
C ALA A 54 -16.57 -7.31 -1.38
N ARG A 55 -17.20 -7.30 -0.20
CA ARG A 55 -18.20 -8.31 0.20
C ARG A 55 -19.38 -8.38 -0.77
N ARG A 56 -19.92 -7.25 -1.20
CA ARG A 56 -21.03 -7.23 -2.16
C ARG A 56 -20.69 -7.87 -3.51
N HIS A 57 -19.43 -7.86 -3.91
CA HIS A 57 -19.01 -8.34 -5.23
C HIS A 57 -18.27 -9.69 -5.20
N LEU A 58 -17.54 -9.97 -4.11
CA LEU A 58 -16.71 -11.18 -4.00
C LEU A 58 -17.30 -12.22 -3.04
N GLY A 59 -18.43 -11.88 -2.37
CA GLY A 59 -19.07 -12.75 -1.38
C GLY A 59 -18.48 -12.60 0.03
N ASP A 60 -19.13 -13.27 0.99
CA ASP A 60 -18.71 -13.26 2.38
C ASP A 60 -17.63 -14.32 2.63
N ALA A 61 -16.44 -13.88 2.96
CA ALA A 61 -15.32 -14.74 3.31
C ALA A 61 -14.56 -14.13 4.49
N PRO A 62 -13.99 -14.95 5.39
CA PRO A 62 -13.23 -14.44 6.52
C PRO A 62 -11.96 -13.71 6.07
N VAL A 63 -11.56 -12.65 6.77
CA VAL A 63 -10.22 -12.09 6.61
C VAL A 63 -9.24 -12.96 7.40
N ARG A 64 -8.31 -13.61 6.71
CA ARG A 64 -7.32 -14.53 7.25
C ARG A 64 -5.97 -13.89 7.53
N ALA A 65 -5.63 -12.87 6.75
CA ALA A 65 -4.40 -12.13 6.94
C ALA A 65 -4.55 -10.67 6.54
N VAL A 66 -3.71 -9.83 7.14
CA VAL A 66 -3.48 -8.45 6.74
C VAL A 66 -2.00 -8.27 6.43
N ILE A 67 -1.68 -7.51 5.39
CA ILE A 67 -0.31 -7.10 5.07
C ILE A 67 -0.25 -5.58 5.17
N PHE A 68 0.60 -5.06 6.05
CA PHE A 68 1.01 -3.66 6.04
C PHE A 68 2.29 -3.55 5.20
N THR A 69 2.22 -2.84 4.10
CA THR A 69 3.39 -2.75 3.21
C THR A 69 4.47 -1.84 3.75
N HIS A 70 4.08 -0.79 4.47
CA HIS A 70 5.03 0.15 5.07
C HIS A 70 4.41 0.98 6.20
N SER A 71 5.21 1.85 6.79
CA SER A 71 4.91 2.54 8.05
C SER A 71 4.12 3.85 7.92
N HIS A 72 3.62 4.21 6.73
CA HIS A 72 2.76 5.39 6.57
C HIS A 72 1.31 5.08 6.94
N VAL A 73 0.65 6.05 7.56
CA VAL A 73 -0.66 5.85 8.21
C VAL A 73 -1.78 5.47 7.24
N ASP A 74 -1.71 5.89 6.02
CA ASP A 74 -2.70 5.59 4.96
C ASP A 74 -2.65 4.13 4.47
N HIS A 75 -1.76 3.31 5.02
CA HIS A 75 -1.62 1.89 4.72
C HIS A 75 -1.96 0.96 5.91
N PHE A 76 -2.07 1.51 7.12
CA PHE A 76 -2.39 0.68 8.29
C PHE A 76 -3.49 1.26 9.20
N GLY A 77 -3.74 2.59 9.11
CA GLY A 77 -4.55 3.30 10.10
C GLY A 77 -6.00 2.84 10.21
N GLY A 78 -6.52 2.18 9.19
CA GLY A 78 -7.88 1.62 9.16
C GLY A 78 -8.02 0.20 9.69
N ILE A 79 -7.01 -0.39 10.33
CA ILE A 79 -7.02 -1.79 10.77
C ILE A 79 -8.22 -2.13 11.69
N ASP A 80 -8.73 -1.17 12.45
CA ASP A 80 -9.92 -1.37 13.28
C ASP A 80 -11.16 -1.76 12.48
N ALA A 81 -11.24 -1.40 11.20
CA ALA A 81 -12.33 -1.85 10.34
C ALA A 81 -12.25 -3.36 10.06
N VAL A 82 -11.02 -3.91 9.98
CA VAL A 82 -10.80 -5.35 9.84
C VAL A 82 -11.16 -6.06 11.14
N PHE A 83 -10.73 -5.56 12.29
CA PHE A 83 -11.06 -6.16 13.58
C PHE A 83 -12.56 -6.11 13.91
N ALA A 84 -13.25 -5.08 13.46
CA ALA A 84 -14.70 -4.94 13.63
C ALA A 84 -15.51 -5.74 12.59
N ASP A 85 -14.86 -6.33 11.58
CA ASP A 85 -15.54 -7.13 10.57
C ASP A 85 -16.04 -8.44 11.18
N PRO A 86 -17.34 -8.77 11.06
CA PRO A 86 -17.90 -9.99 11.65
C PRO A 86 -17.35 -11.28 11.08
N HIS A 87 -16.64 -11.21 9.97
CA HIS A 87 -16.00 -12.34 9.30
C HIS A 87 -14.48 -12.37 9.50
N VAL A 88 -13.92 -11.62 10.47
CA VAL A 88 -12.48 -11.71 10.76
C VAL A 88 -12.16 -13.08 11.39
N ALA A 89 -11.05 -13.69 10.98
CA ALA A 89 -10.59 -14.94 11.57
C ALA A 89 -10.03 -14.71 12.98
N GLY A 90 -10.30 -15.65 13.90
CA GLY A 90 -9.76 -15.56 15.26
C GLY A 90 -8.24 -15.72 15.35
N ASP A 91 -7.63 -16.31 14.31
CA ASP A 91 -6.20 -16.53 14.13
C ASP A 91 -5.62 -15.58 13.06
N LEU A 92 -6.11 -14.36 12.99
CA LEU A 92 -5.69 -13.34 12.00
C LEU A 92 -4.17 -13.15 12.03
N ARG A 93 -3.51 -13.37 10.90
CA ARG A 93 -2.09 -13.07 10.72
C ARG A 93 -1.91 -11.63 10.25
N ILE A 94 -0.93 -10.93 10.82
CA ILE A 94 -0.58 -9.56 10.43
C ILE A 94 0.89 -9.55 10.02
N VAL A 95 1.14 -9.36 8.73
CA VAL A 95 2.48 -9.33 8.14
C VAL A 95 2.91 -7.89 7.95
N ALA A 96 4.13 -7.55 8.35
CA ALA A 96 4.69 -6.22 8.12
C ALA A 96 6.22 -6.28 7.93
N PRO A 97 6.86 -5.25 7.37
CA PRO A 97 8.32 -5.18 7.32
C PRO A 97 8.91 -4.97 8.71
N ARG A 98 10.09 -5.54 8.97
CA ARG A 98 10.84 -5.26 10.20
C ARG A 98 11.05 -3.75 10.38
N GLY A 99 10.85 -3.26 11.60
CA GLY A 99 10.92 -1.84 11.94
C GLY A 99 9.62 -1.07 11.72
N PHE A 100 8.53 -1.76 11.34
CA PHE A 100 7.23 -1.14 11.08
C PHE A 100 6.71 -0.35 12.28
N LEU A 101 6.62 -0.96 13.47
CA LEU A 101 6.05 -0.30 14.66
C LEU A 101 6.87 0.92 15.09
N GLU A 102 8.19 0.81 15.08
CA GLU A 102 9.09 1.91 15.45
C GLU A 102 8.93 3.08 14.49
N ALA A 103 8.88 2.81 13.19
CA ALA A 103 8.73 3.85 12.17
C ALA A 103 7.35 4.50 12.23
N ALA A 104 6.28 3.70 12.31
CA ALA A 104 4.90 4.16 12.40
C ALA A 104 4.68 5.01 13.67
N THR A 105 5.19 4.55 14.82
CA THR A 105 5.10 5.28 16.09
C THR A 105 5.89 6.59 16.04
N SER A 106 7.10 6.57 15.47
CA SER A 106 7.95 7.76 15.34
C SER A 106 7.24 8.87 14.54
N GLU A 107 6.64 8.52 13.41
CA GLU A 107 5.98 9.51 12.54
C GLU A 107 4.60 9.93 13.05
N ASN A 108 3.78 8.99 13.51
CA ASN A 108 2.37 9.27 13.78
C ASN A 108 2.07 9.61 15.25
N VAL A 109 2.92 9.20 16.19
CA VAL A 109 2.78 9.52 17.60
C VAL A 109 3.76 10.60 18.04
N MET A 110 5.07 10.32 17.91
CA MET A 110 6.11 11.25 18.41
C MET A 110 6.15 12.56 17.61
N ALA A 111 6.15 12.49 16.31
CA ALA A 111 6.17 13.67 15.42
C ALA A 111 4.78 14.06 14.90
N GLY A 112 3.74 13.26 15.17
CA GLY A 112 2.44 13.31 14.51
C GLY A 112 1.76 14.67 14.52
N LEU A 113 1.78 15.38 15.65
CA LEU A 113 1.17 16.71 15.75
C LEU A 113 1.87 17.74 14.83
N ALA A 114 3.20 17.72 14.79
CA ALA A 114 3.98 18.64 13.95
C ALA A 114 3.83 18.28 12.46
N MET A 115 3.91 17.00 12.13
CA MET A 115 3.76 16.49 10.77
C MET A 115 2.34 16.72 10.25
N GLY A 116 1.31 16.46 11.05
CA GLY A 116 -0.09 16.70 10.70
C GLY A 116 -0.39 18.16 10.37
N ARG A 117 0.14 19.10 11.15
CA ARG A 117 0.00 20.56 10.88
C ARG A 117 0.61 20.95 9.54
N ARG A 118 1.79 20.41 9.20
CA ARG A 118 2.47 20.67 7.93
C ARG A 118 1.77 19.99 6.75
N ALA A 119 1.24 18.79 6.96
CA ALA A 119 0.51 18.03 5.96
C ALA A 119 -0.71 18.80 5.42
N VAL A 120 -1.40 19.56 6.25
CA VAL A 120 -2.52 20.44 5.84
C VAL A 120 -2.12 21.35 4.68
N PHE A 121 -0.94 21.96 4.77
CA PHE A 121 -0.41 22.84 3.71
C PHE A 121 0.20 22.04 2.56
N MET A 122 0.93 20.96 2.86
CA MET A 122 1.55 20.11 1.85
C MET A 122 0.52 19.53 0.87
N TYR A 123 -0.62 19.09 1.37
CA TYR A 123 -1.71 18.54 0.55
C TYR A 123 -2.69 19.60 0.01
N GLY A 124 -2.45 20.89 0.28
CA GLY A 124 -3.28 21.96 -0.24
C GLY A 124 -4.70 21.99 0.32
N MET A 125 -4.95 21.43 1.51
CA MET A 125 -6.27 21.30 2.11
C MET A 125 -7.03 22.63 2.30
N PRO A 126 -6.37 23.79 2.54
CA PRO A 126 -7.04 25.08 2.63
C PRO A 126 -7.47 25.68 1.29
N LEU A 127 -7.03 25.12 0.17
CA LEU A 127 -7.36 25.63 -1.16
C LEU A 127 -8.81 25.27 -1.52
N PRO A 128 -9.51 26.16 -2.29
CA PRO A 128 -10.83 25.84 -2.79
C PRO A 128 -10.79 24.60 -3.72
N ARG A 129 -11.86 23.81 -3.71
CA ARG A 129 -11.95 22.60 -4.54
C ARG A 129 -12.46 22.95 -5.93
N ASP A 130 -11.57 23.42 -6.76
CA ASP A 130 -11.83 23.77 -8.15
C ASP A 130 -10.59 23.53 -9.03
N ALA A 131 -10.70 23.85 -10.32
CA ALA A 131 -9.64 23.61 -11.30
C ALA A 131 -8.38 24.46 -11.09
N ARG A 132 -8.41 25.51 -10.26
CA ARG A 132 -7.29 26.37 -9.92
C ARG A 132 -6.81 26.20 -8.47
N GLY A 133 -7.56 25.47 -7.68
CA GLY A 133 -7.27 25.18 -6.28
C GLY A 133 -6.82 23.74 -6.05
N HIS A 134 -7.49 23.04 -5.13
CA HIS A 134 -7.21 21.65 -4.80
C HIS A 134 -7.94 20.71 -5.77
N VAL A 135 -7.22 20.13 -6.72
CA VAL A 135 -7.73 19.10 -7.66
C VAL A 135 -7.61 17.71 -7.05
N ASP A 136 -6.43 17.37 -6.54
CA ASP A 136 -6.09 16.16 -5.79
C ASP A 136 -4.73 16.34 -5.07
N THR A 137 -4.25 15.29 -4.39
CA THR A 137 -2.98 15.32 -3.66
C THR A 137 -1.77 14.91 -4.51
N GLY A 138 -1.98 14.50 -5.75
CA GLY A 138 -0.96 13.86 -6.59
C GLY A 138 -0.83 12.34 -6.36
N LEU A 139 -1.13 11.87 -5.16
CA LEU A 139 -1.17 10.42 -4.82
C LEU A 139 -2.57 9.84 -5.02
N GLY A 140 -3.59 10.60 -4.74
CA GLY A 140 -4.98 10.20 -4.78
C GLY A 140 -5.88 11.29 -4.20
N LYS A 141 -6.95 10.88 -3.52
CA LYS A 141 -7.84 11.80 -2.83
C LYS A 141 -7.16 12.43 -1.62
N GLU A 142 -7.81 13.38 -0.99
CA GLU A 142 -7.36 14.00 0.27
C GLU A 142 -7.17 12.92 1.34
N PRO A 143 -6.12 13.05 2.20
CA PRO A 143 -5.96 12.18 3.35
C PRO A 143 -7.22 12.15 4.21
N ALA A 144 -7.68 10.97 4.57
CA ALA A 144 -8.89 10.79 5.35
C ALA A 144 -8.73 11.35 6.77
N ARG A 145 -9.86 11.78 7.34
CA ARG A 145 -9.98 12.15 8.75
C ARG A 145 -10.89 11.15 9.44
N GLY A 146 -10.47 10.63 10.59
CA GLY A 146 -11.25 9.64 11.31
C GLY A 146 -10.44 8.95 12.39
N THR A 147 -10.93 7.82 12.85
CA THR A 147 -10.24 6.98 13.83
C THR A 147 -9.08 6.25 13.15
N VAL A 148 -7.90 6.42 13.72
CA VAL A 148 -6.65 5.76 13.30
C VAL A 148 -6.22 4.81 14.39
N SER A 149 -5.83 3.60 14.03
CA SER A 149 -5.26 2.61 14.93
C SER A 149 -4.07 1.89 14.30
N ILE A 150 -3.37 1.13 15.12
CA ILE A 150 -2.23 0.33 14.72
C ILE A 150 -2.31 -1.02 15.39
N ALA A 151 -1.87 -2.07 14.70
CA ALA A 151 -1.78 -3.41 15.26
C ALA A 151 -0.33 -3.90 15.23
N GLU A 152 0.02 -4.71 16.23
CA GLU A 152 1.31 -5.39 16.28
C GLU A 152 1.35 -6.50 15.22
N PRO A 153 2.39 -6.55 14.35
CA PRO A 153 2.55 -7.63 13.40
C PRO A 153 2.82 -8.98 14.10
N THR A 154 2.18 -10.04 13.61
CA THR A 154 2.47 -11.42 14.02
C THR A 154 3.65 -12.02 13.27
N ASP A 155 3.89 -11.53 12.05
CA ASP A 155 4.91 -12.03 11.12
C ASP A 155 5.71 -10.87 10.54
N LEU A 156 7.02 -11.01 10.50
CA LEU A 156 7.90 -9.97 9.97
C LEU A 156 8.56 -10.41 8.67
N VAL A 157 8.60 -9.48 7.72
CA VAL A 157 9.46 -9.58 6.54
C VAL A 157 10.74 -8.79 6.83
N ASP A 158 11.90 -9.48 6.82
CA ASP A 158 13.16 -8.90 7.26
C ASP A 158 14.36 -9.19 6.34
N HIS A 159 14.15 -9.94 5.28
CA HIS A 159 15.17 -10.24 4.27
C HIS A 159 14.55 -10.40 2.86
N THR A 160 15.40 -10.44 1.85
CA THR A 160 15.05 -10.60 0.43
C THR A 160 15.83 -11.76 -0.20
N PRO A 161 15.19 -12.67 -0.93
CA PRO A 161 13.75 -12.92 -0.97
C PRO A 161 13.28 -13.66 0.29
N GLN A 162 12.08 -13.36 0.77
CA GLN A 162 11.42 -14.12 1.83
C GLN A 162 10.14 -14.74 1.29
N ALA A 163 10.07 -16.07 1.30
CA ALA A 163 8.87 -16.79 0.89
C ALA A 163 7.92 -16.98 2.09
N MET A 164 6.64 -16.82 1.87
CA MET A 164 5.58 -17.06 2.85
C MET A 164 4.32 -17.56 2.17
N GLU A 165 3.58 -18.42 2.84
CA GLU A 165 2.23 -18.81 2.42
C GLU A 165 1.21 -18.23 3.40
N LEU A 166 0.19 -17.55 2.87
CA LEU A 166 -0.95 -17.02 3.61
C LEU A 166 -2.22 -17.58 2.99
N ASP A 167 -2.99 -18.34 3.73
CA ASP A 167 -4.24 -18.99 3.30
C ASP A 167 -4.14 -19.68 1.93
N GLY A 168 -3.04 -20.41 1.69
CA GLY A 168 -2.79 -21.15 0.45
C GLY A 168 -2.27 -20.30 -0.72
N VAL A 169 -2.08 -19.00 -0.53
CA VAL A 169 -1.46 -18.10 -1.52
C VAL A 169 0.02 -17.98 -1.24
N ARG A 170 0.86 -18.22 -2.25
CA ARG A 170 2.31 -18.07 -2.14
C ARG A 170 2.73 -16.62 -2.40
N PHE A 171 3.57 -16.10 -1.51
CA PHE A 171 4.19 -14.78 -1.61
C PHE A 171 5.70 -14.91 -1.69
N VAL A 172 6.32 -14.07 -2.49
CA VAL A 172 7.76 -13.80 -2.45
C VAL A 172 7.93 -12.33 -2.12
N PHE A 173 8.36 -12.06 -0.90
CA PHE A 173 8.56 -10.70 -0.40
C PHE A 173 9.97 -10.19 -0.73
N GLN A 174 10.04 -8.89 -0.97
CA GLN A 174 11.26 -8.09 -0.94
C GLN A 174 11.19 -7.14 0.25
N TYR A 175 12.20 -7.15 1.10
CA TYR A 175 12.37 -6.19 2.19
C TYR A 175 13.19 -5.00 1.70
N ALA A 176 12.65 -3.79 1.78
CA ALA A 176 13.22 -2.59 1.17
C ALA A 176 13.26 -1.38 2.11
N PRO A 177 13.93 -1.49 3.28
CA PRO A 177 13.94 -0.44 4.30
C PRO A 177 14.68 0.81 3.82
N GLY A 178 14.12 2.00 4.12
CA GLY A 178 14.73 3.29 3.78
C GLY A 178 14.61 3.65 2.30
N SER A 179 13.64 3.07 1.61
CA SER A 179 13.23 3.48 0.26
C SER A 179 12.23 4.65 0.35
N GLU A 180 10.95 4.42 0.08
CA GLU A 180 9.91 5.43 0.26
C GLU A 180 9.60 5.63 1.75
N ALA A 181 9.56 4.57 2.54
CA ALA A 181 9.40 4.60 3.98
C ALA A 181 10.60 3.98 4.72
N PRO A 182 10.79 4.30 6.03
CA PRO A 182 11.85 3.68 6.83
C PRO A 182 11.74 2.16 6.93
N ALA A 183 10.52 1.63 6.96
CA ALA A 183 10.21 0.21 6.93
C ALA A 183 9.22 -0.04 5.80
N GLU A 184 9.63 -0.81 4.80
CA GLU A 184 8.82 -1.06 3.60
C GLU A 184 9.11 -2.43 3.01
N LEU A 185 8.10 -3.03 2.36
CA LEU A 185 8.17 -4.27 1.61
C LEU A 185 7.40 -4.18 0.29
N THR A 186 7.81 -4.98 -0.68
CA THR A 186 7.02 -5.33 -1.87
C THR A 186 6.81 -6.83 -1.92
N PHE A 187 5.95 -7.31 -2.81
CA PHE A 187 5.80 -8.75 -3.01
C PHE A 187 5.39 -9.12 -4.44
N TYR A 188 5.65 -10.37 -4.75
CA TYR A 188 5.22 -11.03 -5.98
C TYR A 188 4.39 -12.26 -5.65
N LEU A 189 3.34 -12.53 -6.43
CA LEU A 189 2.51 -13.72 -6.35
C LEU A 189 2.88 -14.64 -7.52
N PRO A 190 3.66 -15.71 -7.30
CA PRO A 190 4.17 -16.55 -8.41
C PRO A 190 3.09 -17.21 -9.24
N ASP A 191 1.95 -17.58 -8.62
CA ASP A 191 0.88 -18.31 -9.28
C ASP A 191 0.03 -17.42 -10.19
N ALA A 192 -0.27 -16.20 -9.76
CA ALA A 192 -1.09 -15.23 -10.50
C ALA A 192 -0.26 -14.19 -11.26
N LYS A 193 1.05 -14.14 -10.98
CA LYS A 193 2.07 -13.28 -11.61
C LYS A 193 1.92 -11.76 -11.47
N PRO A 194 1.14 -11.19 -10.55
CA PRO A 194 1.26 -9.76 -10.26
C PRO A 194 2.39 -9.48 -9.27
N CYS A 195 3.06 -8.34 -9.47
CA CYS A 195 3.98 -7.72 -8.52
C CYS A 195 3.28 -6.53 -7.86
N TYR A 196 3.26 -6.51 -6.53
CA TYR A 196 2.82 -5.36 -5.76
C TYR A 196 4.01 -4.48 -5.39
N GLY A 197 4.01 -3.26 -5.90
CA GLY A 197 5.13 -2.34 -5.78
C GLY A 197 5.09 -1.46 -4.54
N ALA A 198 4.10 -1.61 -3.66
CA ALA A 198 3.84 -0.72 -2.52
C ALA A 198 3.93 0.76 -2.93
N GLU A 199 4.80 1.58 -2.34
CA GLU A 199 5.13 2.90 -2.85
C GLU A 199 6.50 2.97 -3.54
N ILE A 200 7.30 1.90 -3.45
CA ILE A 200 8.60 1.82 -4.14
C ILE A 200 8.42 1.98 -5.66
N VAL A 201 7.35 1.41 -6.21
CA VAL A 201 7.02 1.50 -7.64
C VAL A 201 5.54 1.88 -7.78
N SER A 202 5.24 3.17 -7.73
CA SER A 202 3.92 3.72 -8.01
C SER A 202 3.93 4.59 -9.27
N ARG A 203 2.76 4.89 -9.85
CA ARG A 203 2.66 5.76 -11.04
C ARG A 203 2.88 7.24 -10.74
N ASN A 204 3.42 7.54 -9.61
CA ASN A 204 3.85 8.88 -9.24
C ASN A 204 5.37 8.96 -9.28
N LEU A 205 5.89 10.13 -9.60
CA LEU A 205 7.24 10.48 -9.18
C LEU A 205 7.15 10.93 -7.72
N HIS A 206 7.60 10.07 -6.81
CA HIS A 206 7.54 10.35 -5.39
C HIS A 206 8.65 11.32 -4.97
N ASN A 207 8.35 12.25 -4.05
CA ASN A 207 9.36 13.15 -3.53
C ASN A 207 10.40 12.40 -2.66
N LEU A 208 11.63 12.89 -2.64
CA LEU A 208 12.69 12.39 -1.77
C LEU A 208 12.68 13.05 -0.38
N TYR A 209 12.14 14.25 -0.30
CA TYR A 209 11.97 15.00 0.93
C TYR A 209 10.53 15.50 1.05
N THR A 210 9.82 15.04 2.06
CA THR A 210 8.42 15.45 2.24
C THR A 210 8.33 16.71 3.10
N LEU A 211 7.50 17.67 2.67
CA LEU A 211 7.32 18.94 3.40
C LEU A 211 6.64 18.75 4.76
N ARG A 212 5.97 17.65 5.01
CA ARG A 212 5.42 17.32 6.32
C ARG A 212 6.52 17.04 7.36
N GLY A 213 7.74 16.72 6.94
CA GLY A 213 8.90 16.54 7.82
C GLY A 213 9.29 15.07 8.06
N ALA A 214 8.93 14.14 7.17
CA ALA A 214 9.43 12.77 7.21
C ALA A 214 10.96 12.72 6.98
N LYS A 215 11.59 11.60 7.32
CA LYS A 215 13.01 11.37 7.03
C LYS A 215 13.27 11.50 5.54
N VAL A 216 14.43 12.07 5.18
CA VAL A 216 14.88 12.15 3.77
C VAL A 216 15.09 10.73 3.24
N ARG A 217 14.55 10.47 2.06
CA ARG A 217 14.65 9.18 1.37
C ARG A 217 15.96 9.06 0.62
N ASP A 218 16.52 7.86 0.61
CA ASP A 218 17.76 7.56 -0.10
C ASP A 218 17.43 7.11 -1.53
N ALA A 219 17.56 8.03 -2.49
CA ALA A 219 17.24 7.78 -3.90
C ALA A 219 18.06 6.64 -4.50
N LEU A 220 19.36 6.57 -4.15
CA LEU A 220 20.24 5.53 -4.69
C LEU A 220 19.86 4.15 -4.16
N ARG A 221 19.59 4.04 -2.86
CA ARG A 221 19.09 2.80 -2.25
C ARG A 221 17.75 2.40 -2.84
N TRP A 222 16.85 3.35 -3.00
CA TRP A 222 15.53 3.13 -3.63
C TRP A 222 15.67 2.57 -5.04
N SER A 223 16.51 3.19 -5.89
CA SER A 223 16.78 2.67 -7.24
C SER A 223 17.35 1.25 -7.22
N GLY A 224 18.19 0.94 -6.22
CA GLY A 224 18.74 -0.40 -6.00
C GLY A 224 17.66 -1.45 -5.72
N TYR A 225 16.66 -1.12 -4.89
CA TYR A 225 15.53 -2.01 -4.62
C TYR A 225 14.65 -2.24 -5.86
N ILE A 226 14.43 -1.20 -6.67
CA ILE A 226 13.70 -1.37 -7.93
C ILE A 226 14.48 -2.30 -8.88
N ASP A 227 15.81 -2.16 -8.94
CA ASP A 227 16.65 -3.05 -9.77
C ASP A 227 16.66 -4.49 -9.25
N GLU A 228 16.65 -4.69 -7.93
CA GLU A 228 16.48 -6.02 -7.31
C GLU A 228 15.10 -6.62 -7.63
N ALA A 229 14.01 -5.85 -7.50
CA ALA A 229 12.66 -6.29 -7.87
C ALA A 229 12.56 -6.71 -9.34
N ARG A 230 13.22 -6.00 -10.26
CA ARG A 230 13.28 -6.36 -11.68
C ARG A 230 13.89 -7.74 -11.93
N ARG A 231 14.84 -8.15 -11.10
CA ARG A 231 15.47 -9.48 -11.19
C ARG A 231 14.61 -10.54 -10.53
N LEU A 232 14.14 -10.28 -9.31
CA LEU A 232 13.35 -11.22 -8.51
C LEU A 232 11.99 -11.51 -9.12
N PHE A 233 11.34 -10.49 -9.69
CA PHE A 233 9.99 -10.54 -10.22
C PHE A 233 9.95 -10.42 -11.75
N ALA A 234 10.98 -10.95 -12.42
CA ALA A 234 11.16 -10.83 -13.87
C ALA A 234 9.99 -11.44 -14.69
N ASP A 235 9.23 -12.34 -14.08
CA ASP A 235 8.06 -12.98 -14.71
C ASP A 235 6.73 -12.23 -14.43
N ALA A 236 6.77 -11.09 -13.75
CA ALA A 236 5.58 -10.31 -13.48
C ALA A 236 4.89 -9.85 -14.77
N GLU A 237 3.59 -10.15 -14.87
CA GLU A 237 2.73 -9.73 -15.98
C GLU A 237 1.94 -8.47 -15.65
N VAL A 238 1.85 -8.13 -14.36
CA VAL A 238 1.21 -6.91 -13.85
C VAL A 238 2.08 -6.33 -12.75
N VAL A 239 2.23 -5.00 -12.73
CA VAL A 239 2.68 -4.26 -11.55
C VAL A 239 1.57 -3.30 -11.13
N PHE A 240 1.25 -3.33 -9.84
CA PHE A 240 0.27 -2.46 -9.22
C PHE A 240 0.80 -1.98 -7.86
N ALA A 241 0.22 -0.94 -7.31
CA ALA A 241 0.81 -0.22 -6.19
C ALA A 241 -0.24 0.28 -5.20
N SER A 242 0.22 0.80 -4.06
CA SER A 242 -0.63 1.38 -3.02
C SER A 242 -1.41 2.61 -3.50
N HIS A 243 -0.93 3.27 -4.58
CA HIS A 243 -1.58 4.42 -5.20
C HIS A 243 -1.74 4.21 -6.71
N GLN A 244 -2.69 4.97 -7.30
CA GLN A 244 -2.94 4.98 -8.74
C GLN A 244 -3.40 3.61 -9.28
N TRP A 245 -3.12 3.30 -10.53
CA TRP A 245 -3.60 2.11 -11.23
C TRP A 245 -2.48 1.26 -11.83
N PRO A 246 -2.78 -0.02 -12.17
CA PRO A 246 -1.80 -0.98 -12.62
C PRO A 246 -1.16 -0.67 -13.98
N THR A 247 -0.02 -1.32 -14.22
CA THR A 247 0.59 -1.50 -15.55
C THR A 247 0.51 -2.97 -15.93
N PHE A 248 -0.08 -3.26 -17.08
CA PHE A 248 -0.31 -4.63 -17.58
C PHE A 248 0.63 -4.97 -18.73
N GLY A 249 1.05 -6.22 -18.80
CA GLY A 249 1.87 -6.83 -19.84
C GLY A 249 3.35 -6.85 -19.49
N LYS A 250 3.97 -8.04 -19.53
CA LYS A 250 5.34 -8.33 -19.08
C LYS A 250 6.37 -7.32 -19.63
N GLN A 251 6.33 -7.01 -20.91
CA GLN A 251 7.27 -6.05 -21.53
C GLN A 251 7.08 -4.63 -20.99
N ARG A 252 5.83 -4.18 -20.83
CA ARG A 252 5.51 -2.87 -20.28
C ARG A 252 5.88 -2.78 -18.79
N VAL A 253 5.67 -3.84 -18.03
CA VAL A 253 6.12 -3.95 -16.63
C VAL A 253 7.63 -3.80 -16.54
N ALA A 254 8.39 -4.57 -17.33
CA ALA A 254 9.85 -4.50 -17.35
C ALA A 254 10.37 -3.10 -17.72
N ALA A 255 9.77 -2.47 -18.73
CA ALA A 255 10.14 -1.12 -19.17
C ALA A 255 9.80 -0.07 -18.09
N TYR A 256 8.62 -0.19 -17.46
CA TYR A 256 8.18 0.71 -16.39
C TYR A 256 9.10 0.63 -15.16
N LEU A 257 9.43 -0.58 -14.71
CA LEU A 257 10.37 -0.77 -13.59
C LEU A 257 11.77 -0.21 -13.92
N ALA A 258 12.24 -0.38 -15.17
CA ALA A 258 13.51 0.20 -15.62
C ALA A 258 13.48 1.73 -15.57
N GLN A 259 12.41 2.35 -16.07
CA GLN A 259 12.23 3.79 -16.04
C GLN A 259 12.17 4.35 -14.62
N GLN A 260 11.43 3.69 -13.71
CA GLN A 260 11.35 4.10 -12.31
C GLN A 260 12.72 4.01 -11.62
N ARG A 261 13.47 2.91 -11.82
CA ARG A 261 14.83 2.78 -11.33
C ARG A 261 15.73 3.94 -11.79
N ASP A 262 15.70 4.25 -13.08
CA ASP A 262 16.59 5.27 -13.67
C ASP A 262 16.20 6.68 -13.22
N THR A 263 14.92 6.89 -12.86
CA THR A 263 14.43 8.17 -12.33
C THR A 263 14.97 8.47 -10.93
N TYR A 264 15.16 7.44 -10.08
CA TYR A 264 15.70 7.61 -8.73
C TYR A 264 17.23 7.47 -8.65
N ARG A 265 17.90 7.12 -9.73
CA ARG A 265 19.34 6.94 -9.81
C ARG A 265 20.09 8.23 -10.14
#